data_e0b78bf868e3a967a4eaf13d19033442
#
_entry.id   e0b78bf868e3a967a4eaf13d19033442
#
_cell.length_a   1.000
_cell.length_b   1.000
_cell.length_c   1.000
_cell.angle_alpha   90.00
_cell.angle_beta   90.00
_cell.angle_gamma   90.00
#
_symmetry.space_group_name_H-M   'P 1'
#
loop_
_entity.id
_entity.type
_entity.pdbx_description
1 polymer ?
#
loop_
_entity_poly.entity_id
_entity_poly.type
_entity_poly.pdbx_seq_one_letter_code
_entity_poly.pdbx_strand_id
1 'polypeptide(L)'
;MGRLDKDSEGLLLLTNDDGEADRYAAGLCQLNRERQALEQQIWEEASAIACRYPPRMPLVLASDSWHQGVIGIAASRLSEEFHLPTIMICCDGERGKGSCRSFGGFNLYNALSACSEYLEGFGGHALAAGLTIRRENIDRFRRALGEYYRQNPADDLPELTCDLRVNDPHLLTMPCIESLDALEPCGNGNPKPLLCITGARLVNAVPIGGGRHLRLHFAKGGYNYAGIFFSCTPAQLGVRIGQWVDVAFTPQINEFRGRRSVQLLVTDVRPSDPLPLCRALLKNQCIPAWDTVDLYPLRADFAVAWRWLNAPVAFPLEELPARAPMRPEKFCVCLRVMAEMGLAAVDFDGETLRLRPLPTSGKVDLGASKLLQTLRERRQSLL
;
A
#
# COMPACT_ATOMS: atom_id res chain seq x y z
N MET A 1 16.24 -12.99 23.87
CA MET A 1 16.94 -11.69 23.91
C MET A 1 16.60 -10.97 22.62
N GLY A 2 15.86 -9.85 22.69
CA GLY A 2 15.66 -9.00 21.52
C GLY A 2 16.98 -8.37 21.10
N ARG A 3 17.26 -8.35 19.80
CA ARG A 3 18.41 -7.64 19.24
C ARG A 3 18.17 -6.16 19.40
N LEU A 4 19.06 -5.44 20.11
CA LEU A 4 19.05 -3.97 20.11
C LEU A 4 19.68 -3.53 18.80
N ASP A 5 19.01 -2.67 18.07
CA ASP A 5 19.56 -2.02 16.87
C ASP A 5 20.77 -1.19 17.27
N LYS A 6 21.76 -1.09 16.39
CA LYS A 6 23.04 -0.41 16.64
C LYS A 6 22.87 1.06 17.06
N ASP A 7 21.74 1.67 16.68
CA ASP A 7 21.42 3.09 16.93
C ASP A 7 20.26 3.23 17.93
N SER A 8 19.83 2.16 18.61
CA SER A 8 18.80 2.20 19.65
C SER A 8 19.39 2.72 20.94
N GLU A 9 19.02 3.92 21.35
CA GLU A 9 19.24 4.44 22.69
C GLU A 9 18.05 4.05 23.57
N GLY A 10 18.31 3.27 24.60
CA GLY A 10 17.28 2.81 25.53
C GLY A 10 17.85 2.38 26.86
N LEU A 11 17.03 2.41 27.91
CA LEU A 11 17.37 1.85 29.21
C LEU A 11 17.21 0.33 29.15
N LEU A 12 18.33 -0.40 29.26
CA LEU A 12 18.33 -1.85 29.43
C LEU A 12 18.44 -2.16 30.93
N LEU A 13 17.38 -2.75 31.50
CA LEU A 13 17.37 -3.23 32.88
C LEU A 13 17.78 -4.70 32.88
N LEU A 14 18.87 -5.01 33.58
CA LEU A 14 19.34 -6.37 33.77
C LEU A 14 19.17 -6.74 35.22
N THR A 15 18.52 -7.87 35.47
CA THR A 15 18.39 -8.47 36.80
C THR A 15 18.55 -9.98 36.68
N ASN A 16 19.05 -10.62 37.74
CA ASN A 16 19.10 -12.07 37.90
C ASN A 16 17.97 -12.61 38.78
N ASP A 17 17.02 -11.74 39.15
CA ASP A 17 15.81 -12.07 39.89
C ASP A 17 14.61 -12.06 38.94
N ASP A 18 14.05 -13.25 38.64
CA ASP A 18 12.92 -13.43 37.74
C ASP A 18 11.67 -12.71 38.25
N GLY A 19 11.43 -12.67 39.55
CA GLY A 19 10.30 -11.98 40.14
C GLY A 19 10.39 -10.43 39.98
N GLU A 20 11.59 -9.91 40.03
CA GLU A 20 11.86 -8.50 39.78
C GLU A 20 11.68 -8.17 38.28
N ALA A 21 12.19 -9.02 37.40
CA ALA A 21 12.02 -8.88 35.96
C ALA A 21 10.53 -8.84 35.56
N ASP A 22 9.74 -9.77 36.08
CA ASP A 22 8.30 -9.85 35.84
C ASP A 22 7.56 -8.61 36.33
N ARG A 23 7.94 -8.09 37.52
CA ARG A 23 7.34 -6.87 38.07
C ARG A 23 7.61 -5.64 37.18
N TYR A 24 8.86 -5.48 36.71
CA TYR A 24 9.20 -4.38 35.80
C TYR A 24 8.51 -4.53 34.46
N ALA A 25 8.47 -5.74 33.91
CA ALA A 25 7.76 -6.02 32.64
C ALA A 25 6.26 -5.71 32.77
N ALA A 26 5.61 -6.13 33.86
CA ALA A 26 4.21 -5.84 34.10
C ALA A 26 3.96 -4.33 34.24
N GLY A 27 4.82 -3.60 34.97
CA GLY A 27 4.75 -2.15 35.11
C GLY A 27 4.88 -1.41 33.76
N LEU A 28 5.87 -1.80 32.95
CA LEU A 28 6.06 -1.23 31.62
C LEU A 28 4.87 -1.53 30.68
N CYS A 29 4.32 -2.75 30.75
CA CYS A 29 3.12 -3.11 30.01
C CYS A 29 1.90 -2.27 30.42
N GLN A 30 1.75 -1.96 31.70
CA GLN A 30 0.67 -1.11 32.19
C GLN A 30 0.84 0.33 31.69
N LEU A 31 2.01 0.93 31.87
CA LEU A 31 2.32 2.29 31.37
C LEU A 31 2.11 2.40 29.86
N ASN A 32 2.48 1.36 29.10
CA ASN A 32 2.23 1.35 27.67
C ASN A 32 0.73 1.30 27.32
N ARG A 33 -0.09 0.57 28.07
CA ARG A 33 -1.56 0.57 27.88
C ARG A 33 -2.16 1.94 28.19
N GLU A 34 -1.72 2.58 29.28
CA GLU A 34 -2.16 3.94 29.65
C GLU A 34 -1.77 4.96 28.57
N ARG A 35 -0.53 4.89 28.06
CA ARG A 35 -0.08 5.72 26.94
C ARG A 35 -0.94 5.49 25.68
N GLN A 36 -1.26 4.23 25.34
CA GLN A 36 -2.08 3.89 24.18
C GLN A 36 -3.53 4.39 24.33
N ALA A 37 -4.09 4.30 25.52
CA ALA A 37 -5.44 4.83 25.79
C ALA A 37 -5.48 6.35 25.64
N LEU A 38 -4.47 7.04 26.19
CA LEU A 38 -4.34 8.50 26.07
C LEU A 38 -4.10 8.93 24.62
N GLU A 39 -3.25 8.21 23.88
CA GLU A 39 -3.03 8.42 22.44
C GLU A 39 -4.34 8.31 21.64
N GLN A 40 -5.11 7.27 21.90
CA GLN A 40 -6.38 7.04 21.23
C GLN A 40 -7.38 8.18 21.50
N GLN A 41 -7.50 8.61 22.76
CA GLN A 41 -8.35 9.74 23.12
C GLN A 41 -7.93 11.03 22.40
N ILE A 42 -6.63 11.37 22.44
CA ILE A 42 -6.09 12.57 21.80
C ILE A 42 -6.34 12.52 20.28
N TRP A 43 -6.14 11.34 19.68
CA TRP A 43 -6.37 11.16 18.24
C TRP A 43 -7.84 11.34 17.87
N GLU A 44 -8.78 10.78 18.65
CA GLU A 44 -10.23 10.93 18.41
C GLU A 44 -10.67 12.39 18.49
N GLU A 45 -10.23 13.12 19.52
CA GLU A 45 -10.50 14.54 19.67
C GLU A 45 -9.92 15.36 18.51
N ALA A 46 -8.67 15.12 18.17
CA ALA A 46 -7.96 15.85 17.12
C ALA A 46 -8.51 15.54 15.72
N SER A 47 -8.87 14.28 15.44
CA SER A 47 -9.49 13.86 14.16
C SER A 47 -10.86 14.52 13.99
N ALA A 48 -11.67 14.60 15.06
CA ALA A 48 -12.96 15.31 15.01
C ALA A 48 -12.81 16.81 14.70
N ILE A 49 -11.71 17.43 15.15
CA ILE A 49 -11.39 18.83 14.80
C ILE A 49 -10.89 18.88 13.34
N ALA A 50 -9.98 17.98 12.96
CA ALA A 50 -9.38 17.94 11.63
C ALA A 50 -10.42 17.78 10.50
N CYS A 51 -11.46 16.96 10.71
CA CYS A 51 -12.57 16.81 9.77
C CYS A 51 -13.31 18.10 9.41
N ARG A 52 -13.17 19.16 10.24
CA ARG A 52 -13.78 20.47 10.02
C ARG A 52 -12.83 21.46 9.36
N TYR A 53 -11.58 21.07 9.15
CA TYR A 53 -10.59 21.94 8.50
C TYR A 53 -10.85 22.09 7.00
N PRO A 54 -10.44 23.22 6.43
CA PRO A 54 -10.47 23.38 4.97
C PRO A 54 -9.62 22.32 4.29
N PRO A 55 -10.08 21.73 3.18
CA PRO A 55 -9.28 20.75 2.44
C PRO A 55 -7.97 21.36 1.94
N ARG A 56 -6.92 20.56 1.90
CA ARG A 56 -5.57 20.92 1.42
C ARG A 56 -4.90 22.05 2.22
N MET A 57 -5.09 22.06 3.53
CA MET A 57 -4.41 22.98 4.46
C MET A 57 -3.69 22.17 5.54
N PRO A 58 -2.47 22.55 5.94
CA PRO A 58 -1.79 21.91 7.05
C PRO A 58 -2.65 21.92 8.31
N LEU A 59 -2.67 20.82 9.04
CA LEU A 59 -3.41 20.73 10.29
C LEU A 59 -2.62 21.41 11.40
N VAL A 60 -3.13 22.49 11.99
CA VAL A 60 -2.57 23.15 13.15
C VAL A 60 -3.60 23.08 14.28
N LEU A 61 -3.47 22.07 15.11
CA LEU A 61 -4.43 21.73 16.17
C LEU A 61 -3.86 22.06 17.53
N ALA A 62 -4.67 22.58 18.43
CA ALA A 62 -4.22 22.97 19.78
C ALA A 62 -5.26 22.61 20.81
N SER A 63 -4.83 22.13 21.98
CA SER A 63 -5.68 21.83 23.14
C SER A 63 -4.91 21.92 24.45
N ASP A 64 -5.63 22.29 25.51
CA ASP A 64 -5.12 22.25 26.88
C ASP A 64 -5.19 20.85 27.50
N SER A 65 -6.05 19.96 26.94
CA SER A 65 -6.28 18.62 27.47
C SER A 65 -5.23 17.60 27.01
N TRP A 66 -4.39 17.95 26.04
CA TRP A 66 -3.45 17.00 25.43
C TRP A 66 -2.16 16.85 26.23
N HIS A 67 -1.55 15.67 26.17
CA HIS A 67 -0.30 15.40 26.86
C HIS A 67 0.90 15.55 25.91
N GLN A 68 1.88 16.39 26.29
CA GLN A 68 3.05 16.72 25.47
C GLN A 68 3.84 15.48 25.00
N GLY A 69 3.99 14.45 25.85
CA GLY A 69 4.72 13.22 25.50
C GLY A 69 4.02 12.32 24.49
N VAL A 70 2.76 12.60 24.14
CA VAL A 70 1.93 11.74 23.29
C VAL A 70 1.53 12.42 21.98
N ILE A 71 1.43 13.76 21.96
CA ILE A 71 1.01 14.50 20.75
C ILE A 71 1.86 14.20 19.52
N GLY A 72 3.13 13.82 19.67
CA GLY A 72 4.00 13.47 18.55
C GLY A 72 3.56 12.20 17.83
N ILE A 73 3.05 11.22 18.56
CA ILE A 73 2.53 9.97 18.00
C ILE A 73 1.19 10.23 17.32
N ALA A 74 0.30 10.97 17.97
CA ALA A 74 -0.98 11.37 17.40
C ALA A 74 -0.81 12.24 16.14
N ALA A 75 0.18 13.15 16.11
CA ALA A 75 0.51 13.95 14.93
C ALA A 75 0.95 13.10 13.74
N SER A 76 1.76 12.06 13.95
CA SER A 76 2.13 11.12 12.88
C SER A 76 0.90 10.42 12.30
N ARG A 77 0.04 9.91 13.18
CA ARG A 77 -1.18 9.20 12.76
C ARG A 77 -2.15 10.10 11.97
N LEU A 78 -2.33 11.35 12.42
CA LEU A 78 -3.17 12.32 11.70
C LEU A 78 -2.55 12.75 10.37
N SER A 79 -1.23 12.93 10.31
CA SER A 79 -0.51 13.26 9.08
C SER A 79 -0.70 12.17 8.02
N GLU A 80 -0.64 10.90 8.40
CA GLU A 80 -0.89 9.74 7.53
C GLU A 80 -2.36 9.63 7.12
N GLU A 81 -3.30 9.87 8.05
CA GLU A 81 -4.74 9.73 7.79
C GLU A 81 -5.28 10.81 6.86
N PHE A 82 -4.88 12.06 7.10
CA PHE A 82 -5.37 13.22 6.32
C PHE A 82 -4.49 13.56 5.12
N HIS A 83 -3.34 12.90 4.96
CA HIS A 83 -2.34 13.18 3.93
C HIS A 83 -1.89 14.65 3.92
N LEU A 84 -1.69 15.21 5.11
CA LEU A 84 -1.34 16.62 5.32
C LEU A 84 -0.24 16.78 6.37
N PRO A 85 0.65 17.78 6.23
CA PRO A 85 1.53 18.17 7.33
C PRO A 85 0.70 18.53 8.55
N THR A 86 1.05 17.97 9.71
CA THR A 86 0.27 18.09 10.95
C THR A 86 1.12 18.64 12.08
N ILE A 87 0.62 19.68 12.72
CA ILE A 87 1.18 20.32 13.90
C ILE A 87 0.17 20.19 15.04
N MET A 88 0.52 19.47 16.08
CA MET A 88 -0.27 19.36 17.31
C MET A 88 0.38 20.13 18.43
N ILE A 89 -0.38 20.96 19.11
CA ILE A 89 0.11 21.88 20.16
C ILE A 89 -0.61 21.56 21.47
N CYS A 90 0.16 21.17 22.48
CA CYS A 90 -0.30 21.06 23.86
C CYS A 90 -0.11 22.43 24.51
N CYS A 91 -1.20 23.06 24.95
CA CYS A 91 -1.18 24.36 25.60
C CYS A 91 -1.12 24.21 27.13
N ASP A 92 -0.27 25.03 27.75
CA ASP A 92 -0.17 25.19 29.20
C ASP A 92 -0.16 26.69 29.53
N GLY A 93 -1.29 27.19 29.95
CA GLY A 93 -1.51 28.62 30.20
C GLY A 93 -1.30 29.46 28.92
N GLU A 94 -0.33 30.37 28.95
CA GLU A 94 -0.05 31.31 27.83
C GLU A 94 0.85 30.71 26.75
N ARG A 95 1.43 29.53 26.96
CA ARG A 95 2.37 28.88 26.07
C ARG A 95 1.85 27.55 25.56
N GLY A 96 2.32 27.19 24.36
CA GLY A 96 2.09 25.88 23.78
C GLY A 96 3.40 25.25 23.31
N LYS A 97 3.52 23.96 23.51
CA LYS A 97 4.58 23.12 22.92
C LYS A 97 3.99 22.24 21.86
N GLY A 98 4.56 22.33 20.64
CA GLY A 98 4.05 21.61 19.48
C GLY A 98 4.98 20.49 19.02
N SER A 99 4.36 19.46 18.49
CA SER A 99 5.03 18.40 17.73
C SER A 99 4.52 18.41 16.29
N CYS A 100 5.45 18.42 15.34
CA CYS A 100 5.15 18.56 13.91
C CYS A 100 5.54 17.28 13.16
N ARG A 101 4.70 16.87 12.22
CA ARG A 101 4.97 15.77 11.31
C ARG A 101 4.69 16.19 9.87
N SER A 102 5.59 15.82 8.98
CA SER A 102 5.47 16.09 7.55
C SER A 102 4.63 15.01 6.87
N PHE A 103 4.13 15.37 5.69
CA PHE A 103 3.55 14.46 4.71
C PHE A 103 3.94 14.89 3.30
N GLY A 104 4.10 13.95 2.36
CA GLY A 104 4.35 14.22 0.95
C GLY A 104 5.63 15.02 0.67
N GLY A 105 6.69 14.80 1.44
CA GLY A 105 7.97 15.51 1.23
C GLY A 105 8.01 16.98 1.69
N PHE A 106 6.90 17.49 2.28
CA PHE A 106 6.85 18.86 2.78
C PHE A 106 7.94 19.13 3.82
N ASN A 107 8.78 20.13 3.58
CA ASN A 107 9.89 20.45 4.48
C ASN A 107 9.42 21.30 5.67
N LEU A 108 9.20 20.65 6.82
CA LEU A 108 8.77 21.31 8.06
C LEU A 108 9.76 22.33 8.56
N TYR A 109 11.07 22.05 8.48
CA TYR A 109 12.08 22.99 8.97
C TYR A 109 12.04 24.32 8.21
N ASN A 110 11.96 24.28 6.89
CA ASN A 110 11.84 25.48 6.07
C ASN A 110 10.53 26.23 6.36
N ALA A 111 9.43 25.50 6.52
CA ALA A 111 8.12 26.08 6.83
C ALA A 111 8.10 26.78 8.20
N LEU A 112 8.68 26.15 9.24
CA LEU A 112 8.81 26.76 10.56
C LEU A 112 9.75 27.96 10.54
N SER A 113 10.84 27.89 9.78
CA SER A 113 11.78 29.02 9.59
C SER A 113 11.08 30.22 8.96
N ALA A 114 10.24 30.00 7.93
CA ALA A 114 9.46 31.06 7.29
C ALA A 114 8.38 31.67 8.21
N CYS A 115 7.93 30.91 9.21
CA CYS A 115 6.94 31.36 10.20
C CYS A 115 7.56 31.71 11.56
N SER A 116 8.88 31.87 11.63
CA SER A 116 9.63 32.04 12.90
C SER A 116 9.20 33.25 13.73
N GLU A 117 8.68 34.31 13.12
CA GLU A 117 8.17 35.51 13.81
C GLU A 117 7.01 35.21 14.79
N TYR A 118 6.29 34.11 14.58
CA TYR A 118 5.18 33.71 15.46
C TYR A 118 5.60 32.72 16.54
N LEU A 119 6.84 32.21 16.48
CA LEU A 119 7.35 31.16 17.36
C LEU A 119 8.33 31.74 18.40
N GLU A 120 8.31 31.19 19.62
CA GLU A 120 9.35 31.46 20.63
C GLU A 120 10.60 30.61 20.37
N GLY A 121 10.46 29.47 19.71
CA GLY A 121 11.54 28.57 19.30
C GLY A 121 11.01 27.38 18.53
N PHE A 122 11.86 26.82 17.69
CA PHE A 122 11.59 25.59 16.96
C PHE A 122 12.90 24.87 16.66
N GLY A 123 12.79 23.56 16.35
CA GLY A 123 13.93 22.73 15.95
C GLY A 123 13.47 21.39 15.42
N GLY A 124 14.34 20.73 14.66
CA GLY A 124 14.07 19.44 14.05
C GLY A 124 14.63 19.33 12.64
N HIS A 125 14.01 18.47 11.84
CA HIS A 125 14.40 18.16 10.47
C HIS A 125 13.22 18.34 9.51
N ALA A 126 13.43 18.05 8.23
CA ALA A 126 12.38 18.17 7.21
C ALA A 126 11.09 17.37 7.53
N LEU A 127 11.23 16.17 8.12
CA LEU A 127 10.10 15.25 8.33
C LEU A 127 9.45 15.37 9.71
N ALA A 128 10.19 15.81 10.73
CA ALA A 128 9.71 15.95 12.10
C ALA A 128 10.38 17.12 12.78
N ALA A 129 9.59 17.91 13.51
CA ALA A 129 10.07 19.08 14.24
C ALA A 129 9.27 19.30 15.53
N GLY A 130 9.82 20.13 16.42
CA GLY A 130 9.16 20.64 17.60
C GLY A 130 9.12 22.16 17.57
N LEU A 131 8.15 22.76 18.24
CA LEU A 131 8.05 24.20 18.38
C LEU A 131 7.55 24.61 19.78
N THR A 132 7.84 25.87 20.14
CA THR A 132 7.23 26.56 21.25
C THR A 132 6.60 27.85 20.74
N ILE A 133 5.37 28.12 21.17
CA ILE A 133 4.57 29.22 20.65
C ILE A 133 3.75 29.86 21.77
N ARG A 134 3.50 31.15 21.70
CA ARG A 134 2.50 31.80 22.56
C ARG A 134 1.09 31.49 22.07
N ARG A 135 0.18 31.23 22.98
CA ARG A 135 -1.21 30.88 22.67
C ARG A 135 -1.88 31.92 21.75
N GLU A 136 -1.62 33.21 21.98
CA GLU A 136 -2.15 34.31 21.18
C GLU A 136 -1.66 34.29 19.72
N ASN A 137 -0.54 33.66 19.45
CA ASN A 137 0.05 33.57 18.11
C ASN A 137 -0.42 32.35 17.31
N ILE A 138 -1.11 31.36 17.91
CA ILE A 138 -1.49 30.12 17.23
C ILE A 138 -2.30 30.38 15.96
N ASP A 139 -3.27 31.29 15.99
CA ASP A 139 -4.10 31.60 14.84
C ASP A 139 -3.34 32.38 13.73
N ARG A 140 -2.37 33.21 14.13
CA ARG A 140 -1.49 33.89 13.17
C ARG A 140 -0.55 32.90 12.51
N PHE A 141 0.07 32.03 13.29
CA PHE A 141 0.92 30.95 12.81
C PHE A 141 0.15 30.00 11.86
N ARG A 142 -1.07 29.60 12.20
CA ARG A 142 -1.94 28.75 11.35
C ARG A 142 -2.14 29.38 9.97
N ARG A 143 -2.43 30.69 9.92
CA ARG A 143 -2.62 31.41 8.66
C ARG A 143 -1.33 31.52 7.86
N ALA A 144 -0.23 31.89 8.50
CA ALA A 144 1.09 32.00 7.87
C ALA A 144 1.57 30.67 7.29
N LEU A 145 1.44 29.57 8.06
CA LEU A 145 1.79 28.24 7.61
C LEU A 145 0.92 27.79 6.43
N GLY A 146 -0.38 28.11 6.46
CA GLY A 146 -1.29 27.83 5.34
C GLY A 146 -0.92 28.61 4.07
N GLU A 147 -0.47 29.85 4.19
CA GLU A 147 0.02 30.63 3.07
C GLU A 147 1.33 30.04 2.50
N TYR A 148 2.25 29.70 3.38
CA TYR A 148 3.51 29.04 2.98
C TYR A 148 3.22 27.71 2.25
N TYR A 149 2.30 26.90 2.75
CA TYR A 149 1.92 25.62 2.14
C TYR A 149 1.32 25.78 0.75
N ARG A 150 0.50 26.82 0.52
CA ARG A 150 -0.06 27.11 -0.81
C ARG A 150 1.00 27.46 -1.82
N GLN A 151 2.09 28.14 -1.39
CA GLN A 151 3.20 28.51 -2.25
C GLN A 151 4.21 27.37 -2.42
N ASN A 152 4.28 26.45 -1.46
CA ASN A 152 5.19 25.30 -1.43
C ASN A 152 4.39 24.05 -1.04
N PRO A 153 3.48 23.59 -1.90
CA PRO A 153 2.65 22.44 -1.58
C PRO A 153 3.52 21.19 -1.37
N ALA A 154 3.01 20.25 -0.58
CA ALA A 154 3.57 18.90 -0.57
C ALA A 154 3.48 18.32 -1.98
N ASP A 155 4.46 17.51 -2.36
CA ASP A 155 4.33 16.71 -3.57
C ASP A 155 3.05 15.86 -3.49
N ASP A 156 2.48 15.56 -4.66
CA ASP A 156 1.37 14.61 -4.75
C ASP A 156 1.73 13.30 -4.00
N LEU A 157 0.70 12.55 -3.61
CA LEU A 157 0.85 11.33 -2.83
C LEU A 157 2.14 10.58 -3.16
N PRO A 158 3.02 10.31 -2.17
CA PRO A 158 4.32 9.71 -2.45
C PRO A 158 4.12 8.41 -3.23
N GLU A 159 4.78 8.31 -4.37
CA GLU A 159 4.79 7.05 -5.12
C GLU A 159 5.42 5.96 -4.27
N LEU A 160 4.67 4.87 -4.07
CA LEU A 160 5.20 3.70 -3.40
C LEU A 160 6.05 2.90 -4.39
N THR A 161 7.36 2.99 -4.24
CA THR A 161 8.30 2.23 -5.08
C THR A 161 8.57 0.87 -4.44
N CYS A 162 8.31 -0.20 -5.19
CA CYS A 162 8.64 -1.56 -4.77
C CYS A 162 9.99 -1.97 -5.35
N ASP A 163 10.85 -2.59 -4.53
CA ASP A 163 12.18 -3.02 -4.93
C ASP A 163 12.14 -4.20 -5.91
N LEU A 164 11.17 -5.10 -5.73
CA LEU A 164 11.04 -6.29 -6.57
C LEU A 164 9.58 -6.74 -6.73
N ARG A 165 9.22 -7.13 -7.96
CA ARG A 165 7.95 -7.82 -8.25
C ARG A 165 8.15 -9.35 -8.15
N VAL A 166 7.44 -9.98 -7.23
CA VAL A 166 7.56 -11.40 -6.88
C VAL A 166 6.28 -12.16 -7.24
N ASN A 167 5.99 -12.27 -8.52
CA ASN A 167 4.85 -13.05 -9.01
C ASN A 167 5.12 -14.57 -8.99
N ASP A 168 6.39 -14.98 -8.94
CA ASP A 168 6.80 -16.37 -8.75
C ASP A 168 6.73 -16.74 -7.27
N PRO A 169 5.87 -17.71 -6.86
CA PRO A 169 5.72 -18.11 -5.47
C PRO A 169 6.98 -18.77 -4.88
N HIS A 170 7.86 -19.31 -5.72
CA HIS A 170 9.12 -19.92 -5.27
C HIS A 170 10.09 -18.88 -4.68
N LEU A 171 9.89 -17.60 -4.96
CA LEU A 171 10.63 -16.50 -4.34
C LEU A 171 10.10 -16.14 -2.94
N LEU A 172 8.94 -16.66 -2.55
CA LEU A 172 8.32 -16.43 -1.23
C LEU A 172 8.37 -17.67 -0.34
N THR A 173 9.44 -18.44 -0.44
CA THR A 173 9.72 -19.59 0.44
C THR A 173 10.49 -19.17 1.69
N MET A 174 10.43 -20.00 2.74
CA MET A 174 11.16 -19.73 3.98
C MET A 174 12.65 -19.45 3.75
N PRO A 175 13.41 -20.28 2.99
CA PRO A 175 14.82 -20.01 2.74
C PRO A 175 15.07 -18.69 2.00
N CYS A 176 14.21 -18.32 1.04
CA CYS A 176 14.36 -17.06 0.32
C CYS A 176 14.13 -15.86 1.25
N ILE A 177 13.15 -15.94 2.17
CA ILE A 177 12.90 -14.84 3.11
C ILE A 177 14.00 -14.76 4.17
N GLU A 178 14.52 -15.89 4.65
CA GLU A 178 15.68 -15.92 5.56
C GLU A 178 16.93 -15.30 4.93
N SER A 179 17.11 -15.46 3.61
CA SER A 179 18.26 -14.86 2.92
C SER A 179 18.23 -13.31 2.91
N LEU A 180 17.06 -12.67 3.12
CA LEU A 180 16.96 -11.23 3.25
C LEU A 180 17.62 -10.69 4.52
N ASP A 181 17.88 -11.53 5.51
CA ASP A 181 18.64 -11.15 6.71
C ASP A 181 20.08 -10.69 6.37
N ALA A 182 20.59 -11.05 5.19
CA ALA A 182 21.88 -10.55 4.68
C ALA A 182 21.88 -9.04 4.40
N LEU A 183 20.69 -8.42 4.27
CA LEU A 183 20.54 -6.98 4.10
C LEU A 183 20.55 -6.21 5.43
N GLU A 184 20.54 -6.90 6.57
CA GLU A 184 20.59 -6.27 7.90
C GLU A 184 21.96 -5.66 8.22
N PRO A 185 22.02 -4.56 8.98
CA PRO A 185 20.90 -3.94 9.71
C PRO A 185 20.06 -3.03 8.82
N CYS A 186 18.73 -3.21 8.87
CA CYS A 186 17.78 -2.32 8.22
C CYS A 186 17.39 -1.16 9.15
N GLY A 187 17.17 0.02 8.58
CA GLY A 187 16.79 1.22 9.32
C GLY A 187 16.73 2.47 8.43
N ASN A 188 17.00 3.62 9.00
CA ASN A 188 17.05 4.86 8.24
C ASN A 188 18.21 4.81 7.21
N GLY A 189 17.93 5.07 5.94
CA GLY A 189 18.90 4.96 4.84
C GLY A 189 19.10 3.55 4.27
N ASN A 190 18.60 2.50 4.95
CA ASN A 190 18.56 1.12 4.46
C ASN A 190 17.25 0.44 4.87
N PRO A 191 16.11 0.81 4.26
CA PRO A 191 14.82 0.24 4.64
C PRO A 191 14.73 -1.26 4.32
N LYS A 192 13.83 -1.96 4.99
CA LYS A 192 13.51 -3.34 4.62
C LYS A 192 12.96 -3.38 3.20
N PRO A 193 13.30 -4.42 2.41
CA PRO A 193 12.81 -4.56 1.05
C PRO A 193 11.29 -4.54 0.98
N LEU A 194 10.75 -3.68 0.11
CA LEU A 194 9.34 -3.63 -0.23
C LEU A 194 9.11 -4.41 -1.51
N LEU A 195 8.39 -5.51 -1.41
CA LEU A 195 8.08 -6.39 -2.53
C LEU A 195 6.64 -6.16 -3.01
N CYS A 196 6.35 -6.56 -4.25
CA CYS A 196 4.96 -6.55 -4.71
C CYS A 196 4.57 -7.83 -5.47
N ILE A 197 3.31 -8.23 -5.32
CA ILE A 197 2.62 -9.19 -6.17
C ILE A 197 1.59 -8.42 -6.98
N THR A 198 1.61 -8.58 -8.31
CA THR A 198 0.63 -7.93 -9.19
C THR A 198 -0.39 -8.93 -9.70
N GLY A 199 -1.65 -8.49 -9.86
CA GLY A 199 -2.72 -9.33 -10.39
C GLY A 199 -3.03 -10.56 -9.52
N ALA A 200 -2.99 -10.42 -8.20
CA ALA A 200 -3.50 -11.41 -7.26
C ALA A 200 -5.01 -11.21 -7.03
N ARG A 201 -5.73 -12.26 -6.66
CA ARG A 201 -7.14 -12.17 -6.30
C ARG A 201 -7.27 -12.02 -4.80
N LEU A 202 -7.95 -10.99 -4.31
CA LEU A 202 -8.31 -10.88 -2.89
C LEU A 202 -9.40 -11.91 -2.58
N VAL A 203 -9.06 -12.93 -1.79
CA VAL A 203 -9.97 -14.04 -1.47
C VAL A 203 -10.76 -13.75 -0.21
N ASN A 204 -10.12 -13.14 0.79
CA ASN A 204 -10.75 -12.86 2.08
C ASN A 204 -10.10 -11.66 2.76
N ALA A 205 -10.88 -10.96 3.60
CA ALA A 205 -10.45 -9.85 4.43
C ALA A 205 -11.16 -9.95 5.79
N VAL A 206 -10.42 -10.29 6.85
CA VAL A 206 -10.96 -10.54 8.19
C VAL A 206 -10.43 -9.47 9.15
N PRO A 207 -11.31 -8.70 9.81
CA PRO A 207 -10.91 -7.78 10.87
C PRO A 207 -10.28 -8.52 12.04
N ILE A 208 -9.17 -8.00 12.55
CA ILE A 208 -8.45 -8.50 13.73
C ILE A 208 -8.09 -7.34 14.67
N GLY A 209 -7.67 -7.65 15.88
CA GLY A 209 -7.26 -6.61 16.85
C GLY A 209 -8.38 -5.62 17.18
N GLY A 210 -9.61 -6.09 17.36
CA GLY A 210 -10.77 -5.21 17.62
C GLY A 210 -11.21 -4.38 16.42
N GLY A 211 -10.92 -4.85 15.19
CA GLY A 211 -11.29 -4.17 13.93
C GLY A 211 -10.28 -3.12 13.46
N ARG A 212 -9.18 -2.95 14.17
CA ARG A 212 -8.14 -1.95 13.83
C ARG A 212 -7.16 -2.41 12.75
N HIS A 213 -7.13 -3.70 12.44
CA HIS A 213 -6.21 -4.31 11.46
C HIS A 213 -6.98 -5.31 10.63
N LEU A 214 -6.43 -5.68 9.47
CA LEU A 214 -7.00 -6.69 8.58
C LEU A 214 -6.05 -7.87 8.40
N ARG A 215 -6.59 -9.08 8.47
CA ARG A 215 -5.95 -10.26 7.92
C ARG A 215 -6.48 -10.48 6.52
N LEU A 216 -5.60 -10.43 5.53
CA LEU A 216 -5.94 -10.56 4.12
C LEU A 216 -5.46 -11.91 3.59
N HIS A 217 -6.21 -12.48 2.67
CA HIS A 217 -5.83 -13.68 1.94
C HIS A 217 -5.88 -13.38 0.45
N PHE A 218 -4.78 -13.67 -0.24
CA PHE A 218 -4.65 -13.48 -1.68
C PHE A 218 -4.38 -14.81 -2.36
N ALA A 219 -4.86 -14.97 -3.59
CA ALA A 219 -4.58 -16.13 -4.43
C ALA A 219 -4.00 -15.70 -5.78
N LYS A 220 -2.97 -16.39 -6.23
CA LYS A 220 -2.40 -16.23 -7.57
C LYS A 220 -1.76 -17.55 -8.01
N GLY A 221 -2.06 -17.99 -9.24
CA GLY A 221 -1.44 -19.17 -9.82
C GLY A 221 -1.59 -20.45 -8.98
N GLY A 222 -2.72 -20.63 -8.28
CA GLY A 222 -2.93 -21.78 -7.39
C GLY A 222 -2.33 -21.64 -5.99
N TYR A 223 -1.50 -20.64 -5.75
CA TYR A 223 -0.90 -20.36 -4.44
C TYR A 223 -1.74 -19.37 -3.62
N ASN A 224 -1.71 -19.55 -2.29
CA ASN A 224 -2.41 -18.70 -1.35
C ASN A 224 -1.40 -17.98 -0.46
N TYR A 225 -1.60 -16.67 -0.26
CA TYR A 225 -0.75 -15.82 0.55
C TYR A 225 -1.57 -15.24 1.69
N ALA A 226 -1.01 -15.27 2.90
CA ALA A 226 -1.61 -14.64 4.06
C ALA A 226 -0.85 -13.36 4.38
N GLY A 227 -1.58 -12.25 4.55
CA GLY A 227 -1.03 -10.95 4.90
C GLY A 227 -1.72 -10.35 6.11
N ILE A 228 -1.00 -9.47 6.81
CA ILE A 228 -1.58 -8.59 7.82
C ILE A 228 -1.39 -7.15 7.35
N PHE A 229 -2.49 -6.40 7.34
CA PHE A 229 -2.49 -4.97 7.08
C PHE A 229 -2.80 -4.26 8.41
N PHE A 230 -1.76 -3.71 9.02
CA PHE A 230 -1.90 -2.96 10.26
C PHE A 230 -2.55 -1.60 10.01
N SER A 231 -3.26 -1.10 11.02
CA SER A 231 -3.91 0.22 10.99
C SER A 231 -4.83 0.47 9.80
N CYS A 232 -5.41 -0.60 9.25
CA CYS A 232 -6.36 -0.56 8.16
C CYS A 232 -7.67 -1.22 8.59
N THR A 233 -8.77 -0.49 8.47
CA THR A 233 -10.13 -0.98 8.70
C THR A 233 -10.75 -1.48 7.40
N PRO A 234 -11.83 -2.28 7.43
CA PRO A 234 -12.54 -2.71 6.22
C PRO A 234 -13.00 -1.56 5.32
N ALA A 235 -13.35 -0.42 5.91
CA ALA A 235 -13.78 0.76 5.17
C ALA A 235 -12.63 1.46 4.42
N GLN A 236 -11.41 1.39 4.98
CA GLN A 236 -10.21 2.00 4.41
C GLN A 236 -9.52 1.13 3.35
N LEU A 237 -9.84 -0.16 3.27
CA LEU A 237 -9.16 -1.10 2.38
C LEU A 237 -9.23 -0.72 0.89
N GLY A 238 -10.29 -0.02 0.46
CA GLY A 238 -10.43 0.49 -0.91
C GLY A 238 -10.68 -0.57 -2.00
N VAL A 239 -10.58 -1.85 -1.69
CA VAL A 239 -10.79 -2.98 -2.61
C VAL A 239 -11.81 -3.97 -2.05
N ARG A 240 -12.39 -4.80 -2.93
CA ARG A 240 -13.44 -5.77 -2.57
C ARG A 240 -12.95 -7.20 -2.68
N ILE A 241 -13.52 -8.09 -1.86
CA ILE A 241 -13.30 -9.53 -1.98
C ILE A 241 -13.70 -9.99 -3.40
N GLY A 242 -12.85 -10.80 -4.00
CA GLY A 242 -12.99 -11.28 -5.37
C GLY A 242 -12.32 -10.39 -6.43
N GLN A 243 -11.91 -9.18 -6.08
CA GLN A 243 -11.24 -8.24 -6.98
C GLN A 243 -9.78 -8.65 -7.23
N TRP A 244 -9.28 -8.34 -8.42
CA TRP A 244 -7.87 -8.46 -8.76
C TRP A 244 -7.14 -7.23 -8.24
N VAL A 245 -6.03 -7.46 -7.53
CA VAL A 245 -5.30 -6.44 -6.80
C VAL A 245 -3.80 -6.57 -7.00
N ASP A 246 -3.10 -5.46 -6.87
CA ASP A 246 -1.66 -5.41 -6.64
C ASP A 246 -1.43 -5.18 -5.15
N VAL A 247 -0.47 -5.89 -4.58
CA VAL A 247 -0.19 -5.88 -3.14
C VAL A 247 1.27 -5.53 -2.94
N ALA A 248 1.54 -4.46 -2.19
CA ALA A 248 2.87 -4.10 -1.73
C ALA A 248 3.05 -4.56 -0.27
N PHE A 249 4.18 -5.21 0.02
CA PHE A 249 4.41 -5.81 1.33
C PHE A 249 5.90 -6.00 1.63
N THR A 250 6.23 -6.06 2.92
CA THR A 250 7.49 -6.59 3.41
C THR A 250 7.26 -8.04 3.84
N PRO A 251 8.01 -9.02 3.31
CA PRO A 251 7.87 -10.40 3.73
C PRO A 251 8.49 -10.60 5.11
N GLN A 252 7.87 -11.43 5.92
CA GLN A 252 8.41 -11.82 7.22
C GLN A 252 8.09 -13.27 7.54
N ILE A 253 8.88 -13.86 8.43
CA ILE A 253 8.60 -15.18 8.98
C ILE A 253 7.80 -14.98 10.26
N ASN A 254 6.59 -15.50 10.27
CA ASN A 254 5.73 -15.54 11.44
C ASN A 254 5.88 -16.91 12.13
N GLU A 255 6.13 -16.88 13.42
CA GLU A 255 6.13 -18.08 14.26
C GLU A 255 4.96 -18.03 15.23
N PHE A 256 4.06 -18.99 15.09
CA PHE A 256 2.90 -19.12 15.95
C PHE A 256 2.68 -20.57 16.37
N ARG A 257 2.67 -20.82 17.67
CA ARG A 257 2.51 -22.17 18.27
C ARG A 257 3.50 -23.19 17.68
N GLY A 258 4.76 -22.80 17.53
CA GLY A 258 5.83 -23.65 16.99
C GLY A 258 5.76 -23.92 15.48
N ARG A 259 4.83 -23.27 14.76
CA ARG A 259 4.75 -23.32 13.29
C ARG A 259 5.29 -22.03 12.70
N ARG A 260 6.25 -22.17 11.79
CA ARG A 260 6.82 -21.06 11.03
C ARG A 260 6.16 -20.99 9.66
N SER A 261 5.84 -19.80 9.21
CA SER A 261 5.23 -19.55 7.89
C SER A 261 5.62 -18.18 7.37
N VAL A 262 5.71 -18.06 6.04
CA VAL A 262 5.85 -16.74 5.40
C VAL A 262 4.55 -15.97 5.54
N GLN A 263 4.66 -14.74 6.00
CA GLN A 263 3.56 -13.79 6.15
C GLN A 263 3.91 -12.49 5.44
N LEU A 264 2.93 -11.90 4.76
CA LEU A 264 3.07 -10.61 4.10
C LEU A 264 2.69 -9.50 5.08
N LEU A 265 3.64 -8.66 5.47
CA LEU A 265 3.34 -7.42 6.17
C LEU A 265 2.90 -6.39 5.11
N VAL A 266 1.59 -6.26 4.94
CA VAL A 266 1.01 -5.46 3.86
C VAL A 266 1.19 -3.98 4.14
N THR A 267 1.73 -3.26 3.16
CA THR A 267 1.91 -1.81 3.19
C THR A 267 0.81 -1.11 2.41
N ASP A 268 0.41 -1.69 1.25
CA ASP A 268 -0.65 -1.14 0.41
C ASP A 268 -1.32 -2.22 -0.43
N VAL A 269 -2.59 -2.00 -0.77
CA VAL A 269 -3.38 -2.84 -1.68
C VAL A 269 -4.21 -1.95 -2.59
N ARG A 270 -4.01 -2.10 -3.91
CA ARG A 270 -4.76 -1.32 -4.90
C ARG A 270 -5.42 -2.23 -5.94
N PRO A 271 -6.46 -1.76 -6.65
CA PRO A 271 -6.95 -2.45 -7.84
C PRO A 271 -5.80 -2.69 -8.83
N SER A 272 -5.70 -3.90 -9.37
CA SER A 272 -4.68 -4.20 -10.38
C SER A 272 -4.99 -3.45 -11.67
N ASP A 273 -3.95 -2.80 -12.24
CA ASP A 273 -4.05 -2.20 -13.56
C ASP A 273 -3.81 -3.27 -14.64
N PRO A 274 -4.82 -3.61 -15.46
CA PRO A 274 -4.68 -4.62 -16.49
C PRO A 274 -3.93 -4.12 -17.74
N LEU A 275 -3.82 -2.80 -17.94
CA LEU A 275 -3.36 -2.20 -19.21
C LEU A 275 -1.92 -2.57 -19.57
N PRO A 276 -0.92 -2.59 -18.66
CA PRO A 276 0.44 -2.98 -18.99
C PRO A 276 0.51 -4.40 -19.57
N LEU A 277 -0.20 -5.35 -18.95
CA LEU A 277 -0.21 -6.73 -19.40
C LEU A 277 -1.02 -6.91 -20.70
N CYS A 278 -2.14 -6.22 -20.86
CA CYS A 278 -2.91 -6.16 -22.10
C CYS A 278 -2.04 -5.63 -23.25
N ARG A 279 -1.32 -4.54 -23.04
CA ARG A 279 -0.41 -3.95 -24.02
C ARG A 279 0.69 -4.92 -24.43
N ALA A 280 1.31 -5.61 -23.48
CA ALA A 280 2.34 -6.61 -23.73
C ALA A 280 1.79 -7.81 -24.54
N LEU A 281 0.59 -8.30 -24.18
CA LEU A 281 -0.10 -9.37 -24.90
C LEU A 281 -0.40 -8.97 -26.36
N LEU A 282 -0.95 -7.79 -26.59
CA LEU A 282 -1.31 -7.30 -27.92
C LEU A 282 -0.07 -7.05 -28.81
N LYS A 283 1.06 -6.63 -28.22
CA LYS A 283 2.33 -6.43 -28.92
C LYS A 283 3.19 -7.70 -29.09
N ASN A 284 2.72 -8.86 -28.71
CA ASN A 284 3.50 -10.12 -28.73
C ASN A 284 4.81 -10.07 -27.93
N GLN A 285 4.85 -9.29 -26.87
CA GLN A 285 6.05 -9.23 -26.03
C GLN A 285 6.23 -10.52 -25.22
N CYS A 286 7.47 -10.80 -24.83
CA CYS A 286 7.76 -11.90 -23.93
C CYS A 286 7.23 -11.54 -22.51
N ILE A 287 6.35 -12.38 -21.98
CA ILE A 287 5.72 -12.19 -20.67
C ILE A 287 6.16 -13.34 -19.77
N PRO A 288 6.59 -13.05 -18.51
CA PRO A 288 6.91 -14.09 -17.54
C PRO A 288 5.74 -15.07 -17.34
N ALA A 289 6.06 -16.33 -17.12
CA ALA A 289 5.04 -17.39 -17.06
C ALA A 289 4.04 -17.16 -15.92
N TRP A 290 4.52 -16.71 -14.74
CA TRP A 290 3.69 -16.42 -13.57
C TRP A 290 2.75 -15.21 -13.75
N ASP A 291 3.02 -14.30 -14.68
CA ASP A 291 2.12 -13.21 -15.01
C ASP A 291 0.90 -13.68 -15.81
N THR A 292 1.00 -14.82 -16.47
CA THR A 292 -0.04 -15.37 -17.36
C THR A 292 -0.72 -16.64 -16.83
N VAL A 293 -0.30 -17.19 -15.70
CA VAL A 293 -0.76 -18.47 -15.15
C VAL A 293 -2.29 -18.55 -14.95
N ASP A 294 -2.91 -17.45 -14.56
CA ASP A 294 -4.36 -17.33 -14.33
C ASP A 294 -5.14 -16.88 -15.59
N LEU A 295 -4.46 -16.71 -16.73
CA LEU A 295 -5.06 -16.16 -17.96
C LEU A 295 -5.47 -17.23 -18.96
N TYR A 296 -5.24 -18.52 -18.69
CA TYR A 296 -5.65 -19.60 -19.60
C TYR A 296 -7.17 -19.58 -19.82
N PRO A 297 -7.62 -19.32 -21.07
CA PRO A 297 -9.06 -19.23 -21.34
C PRO A 297 -9.68 -20.62 -21.50
N LEU A 298 -10.90 -20.75 -21.02
CA LEU A 298 -11.74 -21.91 -21.25
C LEU A 298 -12.60 -21.72 -22.51
N ARG A 299 -13.23 -22.80 -22.99
CA ARG A 299 -14.12 -22.74 -24.18
C ARG A 299 -15.24 -21.69 -24.01
N ALA A 300 -15.76 -21.55 -22.81
CA ALA A 300 -16.79 -20.56 -22.49
C ALA A 300 -16.29 -19.11 -22.68
N ASP A 301 -15.01 -18.83 -22.32
CA ASP A 301 -14.41 -17.52 -22.49
C ASP A 301 -14.34 -17.12 -23.97
N PHE A 302 -13.95 -18.04 -24.84
CA PHE A 302 -13.95 -17.82 -26.29
C PHE A 302 -15.35 -17.57 -26.84
N ALA A 303 -16.37 -18.29 -26.33
CA ALA A 303 -17.75 -18.06 -26.75
C ALA A 303 -18.26 -16.69 -26.34
N VAL A 304 -17.81 -16.17 -25.19
CA VAL A 304 -18.13 -14.81 -24.72
C VAL A 304 -17.41 -13.80 -25.59
N ALA A 305 -16.10 -13.97 -25.84
CA ALA A 305 -15.31 -13.07 -26.67
C ALA A 305 -15.83 -13.00 -28.12
N TRP A 306 -16.21 -14.14 -28.70
CA TRP A 306 -16.79 -14.22 -30.04
C TRP A 306 -18.13 -13.47 -30.14
N ARG A 307 -19.04 -13.68 -29.20
CA ARG A 307 -20.33 -12.98 -29.18
C ARG A 307 -20.19 -11.48 -29.01
N TRP A 308 -19.15 -11.04 -28.26
CA TRP A 308 -18.85 -9.65 -28.06
C TRP A 308 -18.33 -9.01 -29.36
N LEU A 309 -17.47 -9.70 -30.12
CA LEU A 309 -16.90 -9.24 -31.39
C LEU A 309 -17.86 -9.55 -32.56
N ASN A 310 -19.05 -9.01 -32.54
CA ASN A 310 -20.08 -9.23 -33.57
C ASN A 310 -20.00 -8.25 -34.76
N ALA A 311 -19.24 -7.17 -34.63
CA ALA A 311 -19.04 -6.14 -35.65
C ALA A 311 -17.62 -5.54 -35.50
N PRO A 312 -17.10 -4.87 -36.55
CA PRO A 312 -15.86 -4.09 -36.44
C PRO A 312 -15.97 -3.02 -35.34
N VAL A 313 -14.93 -2.91 -34.52
CA VAL A 313 -14.86 -1.92 -33.43
C VAL A 313 -13.44 -1.39 -33.30
N ALA A 314 -13.33 -0.09 -32.96
CA ALA A 314 -12.06 0.56 -32.65
C ALA A 314 -12.24 1.46 -31.41
N PHE A 315 -11.29 1.42 -30.51
CA PHE A 315 -11.29 2.25 -29.28
C PHE A 315 -9.88 2.36 -28.67
N PRO A 316 -9.60 3.41 -27.89
CA PRO A 316 -8.37 3.52 -27.10
C PRO A 316 -8.22 2.35 -26.13
N LEU A 317 -6.99 1.87 -25.93
CA LEU A 317 -6.73 0.73 -25.04
C LEU A 317 -7.20 1.00 -23.61
N GLU A 318 -7.14 2.24 -23.17
CA GLU A 318 -7.59 2.70 -21.84
C GLU A 318 -9.07 2.39 -21.56
N GLU A 319 -9.88 2.28 -22.60
CA GLU A 319 -11.31 1.92 -22.48
C GLU A 319 -11.53 0.39 -22.37
N LEU A 320 -10.50 -0.42 -22.63
CA LEU A 320 -10.62 -1.88 -22.63
C LEU A 320 -11.16 -2.43 -21.29
N PRO A 321 -10.71 -1.97 -20.09
CA PRO A 321 -11.23 -2.48 -18.84
C PRO A 321 -12.74 -2.28 -18.65
N ALA A 322 -13.29 -1.20 -19.21
CA ALA A 322 -14.72 -0.91 -19.15
C ALA A 322 -15.53 -1.63 -20.24
N ARG A 323 -14.91 -1.98 -21.38
CA ARG A 323 -15.56 -2.59 -22.54
C ARG A 323 -15.47 -4.11 -22.58
N ALA A 324 -14.41 -4.71 -22.01
CA ALA A 324 -14.16 -6.14 -22.08
C ALA A 324 -15.28 -6.92 -21.36
N PRO A 325 -15.78 -8.01 -21.97
CA PRO A 325 -16.87 -8.81 -21.37
C PRO A 325 -16.39 -9.74 -20.25
N MET A 326 -15.09 -9.74 -19.97
CA MET A 326 -14.42 -10.53 -18.95
C MET A 326 -13.17 -9.80 -18.50
N ARG A 327 -12.36 -10.42 -17.63
CA ARG A 327 -11.04 -9.89 -17.25
C ARG A 327 -10.25 -9.43 -18.48
N PRO A 328 -9.82 -8.17 -18.56
CA PRO A 328 -9.26 -7.58 -19.80
C PRO A 328 -8.08 -8.36 -20.37
N GLU A 329 -7.15 -8.82 -19.53
CA GLU A 329 -5.98 -9.56 -19.95
C GLU A 329 -6.37 -10.92 -20.53
N LYS A 330 -7.34 -11.62 -19.92
CA LYS A 330 -7.85 -12.89 -20.47
C LYS A 330 -8.58 -12.66 -21.79
N PHE A 331 -9.29 -11.55 -21.93
CA PHE A 331 -9.92 -11.14 -23.18
C PHE A 331 -8.87 -10.90 -24.27
N CYS A 332 -7.75 -10.21 -23.96
CA CYS A 332 -6.63 -10.05 -24.90
C CYS A 332 -6.04 -11.41 -25.34
N VAL A 333 -5.92 -12.37 -24.42
CA VAL A 333 -5.51 -13.74 -24.80
C VAL A 333 -6.51 -14.37 -25.78
N CYS A 334 -7.82 -14.26 -25.52
CA CYS A 334 -8.84 -14.76 -26.44
C CYS A 334 -8.72 -14.11 -27.83
N LEU A 335 -8.60 -12.78 -27.89
CA LEU A 335 -8.42 -12.03 -29.14
C LEU A 335 -7.19 -12.49 -29.93
N ARG A 336 -6.07 -12.69 -29.22
CA ARG A 336 -4.81 -13.16 -29.83
C ARG A 336 -4.93 -14.57 -30.40
N VAL A 337 -5.56 -15.50 -29.66
CA VAL A 337 -5.84 -16.84 -30.15
C VAL A 337 -6.79 -16.78 -31.34
N MET A 338 -7.83 -15.95 -31.30
CA MET A 338 -8.76 -15.78 -32.43
C MET A 338 -8.05 -15.20 -33.67
N ALA A 339 -7.11 -14.27 -33.47
CA ALA A 339 -6.30 -13.71 -34.56
C ALA A 339 -5.37 -14.78 -35.18
N GLU A 340 -4.68 -15.56 -34.35
CA GLU A 340 -3.81 -16.67 -34.79
C GLU A 340 -4.60 -17.73 -35.59
N MET A 341 -5.84 -17.99 -35.20
CA MET A 341 -6.72 -18.97 -35.81
C MET A 341 -7.56 -18.41 -36.99
N GLY A 342 -7.29 -17.17 -37.42
CA GLY A 342 -7.99 -16.53 -38.54
C GLY A 342 -9.46 -16.19 -38.28
N LEU A 343 -9.89 -16.13 -37.04
CA LEU A 343 -11.27 -15.80 -36.64
C LEU A 343 -11.49 -14.28 -36.53
N ALA A 344 -10.45 -13.53 -36.20
CA ALA A 344 -10.52 -12.08 -36.02
C ALA A 344 -9.27 -11.39 -36.57
N ALA A 345 -9.41 -10.20 -37.12
CA ALA A 345 -8.28 -9.29 -37.33
C ALA A 345 -8.15 -8.42 -36.04
N VAL A 346 -6.95 -8.44 -35.46
CA VAL A 346 -6.58 -7.69 -34.26
C VAL A 346 -5.39 -6.81 -34.64
N ASP A 347 -5.62 -5.51 -34.70
CA ASP A 347 -4.61 -4.50 -34.97
C ASP A 347 -4.47 -3.56 -33.77
N PHE A 348 -3.24 -3.34 -33.32
CA PHE A 348 -2.91 -2.50 -32.19
C PHE A 348 -1.68 -1.66 -32.49
N ASP A 349 -1.86 -0.35 -32.66
CA ASP A 349 -0.79 0.60 -32.98
C ASP A 349 -0.01 1.11 -31.74
N GLY A 350 -0.41 0.72 -30.55
CA GLY A 350 0.17 1.14 -29.25
C GLY A 350 -0.77 2.00 -28.42
N GLU A 351 -1.80 2.57 -29.05
CA GLU A 351 -2.83 3.38 -28.40
C GLU A 351 -4.23 2.85 -28.69
N THR A 352 -4.56 2.61 -29.96
CA THR A 352 -5.89 2.20 -30.40
C THR A 352 -5.91 0.71 -30.74
N LEU A 353 -6.89 0.01 -30.19
CA LEU A 353 -7.21 -1.36 -30.52
C LEU A 353 -8.33 -1.42 -31.56
N ARG A 354 -8.05 -2.01 -32.71
CA ARG A 354 -8.98 -2.23 -33.82
C ARG A 354 -9.25 -3.71 -33.97
N LEU A 355 -10.50 -4.09 -33.90
CA LEU A 355 -10.95 -5.48 -33.94
C LEU A 355 -11.99 -5.65 -35.04
N ARG A 356 -11.87 -6.74 -35.80
CA ARG A 356 -12.85 -7.08 -36.85
C ARG A 356 -13.04 -8.61 -36.88
N PRO A 357 -14.27 -9.12 -36.82
CA PRO A 357 -14.52 -10.53 -37.05
C PRO A 357 -14.18 -10.89 -38.49
N LEU A 358 -13.63 -12.06 -38.69
CA LEU A 358 -13.33 -12.59 -40.04
C LEU A 358 -14.35 -13.69 -40.41
N PRO A 359 -14.72 -13.80 -41.71
CA PRO A 359 -15.59 -14.86 -42.17
C PRO A 359 -14.95 -16.25 -41.93
N THR A 360 -15.74 -17.17 -41.43
CA THR A 360 -15.29 -18.55 -41.15
C THR A 360 -16.15 -19.55 -41.88
N SER A 361 -15.54 -20.53 -42.54
CA SER A 361 -16.22 -21.53 -43.35
C SER A 361 -16.43 -22.87 -42.62
N GLY A 362 -16.28 -22.92 -41.29
CA GLY A 362 -16.44 -24.16 -40.53
C GLY A 362 -16.05 -24.09 -39.08
N LYS A 363 -15.97 -25.23 -38.41
CA LYS A 363 -15.47 -25.33 -37.02
C LYS A 363 -13.96 -25.18 -37.00
N VAL A 364 -13.45 -24.30 -36.16
CA VAL A 364 -12.01 -24.07 -35.97
C VAL A 364 -11.60 -24.74 -34.64
N ASP A 365 -10.50 -25.51 -34.71
CA ASP A 365 -9.90 -26.09 -33.50
C ASP A 365 -8.96 -25.08 -32.84
N LEU A 366 -9.45 -24.45 -31.82
CA LEU A 366 -8.65 -23.47 -31.03
C LEU A 366 -7.43 -24.12 -30.35
N GLY A 367 -7.46 -25.44 -30.12
CA GLY A 367 -6.33 -26.16 -29.52
C GLY A 367 -5.06 -26.16 -30.39
N ALA A 368 -5.17 -25.84 -31.68
CA ALA A 368 -4.06 -25.69 -32.59
C ALA A 368 -3.28 -24.37 -32.40
N SER A 369 -3.80 -23.40 -31.66
CA SER A 369 -3.11 -22.14 -31.37
C SER A 369 -1.83 -22.36 -30.57
N LYS A 370 -0.72 -21.83 -31.04
CA LYS A 370 0.60 -21.89 -30.36
C LYS A 370 0.55 -21.15 -29.03
N LEU A 371 -0.11 -20.00 -28.99
CA LEU A 371 -0.27 -19.23 -27.76
C LEU A 371 -1.02 -20.06 -26.72
N LEU A 372 -2.12 -20.71 -27.09
CA LEU A 372 -2.91 -21.52 -26.16
C LEU A 372 -2.15 -22.75 -25.66
N GLN A 373 -1.38 -23.40 -26.54
CA GLN A 373 -0.47 -24.51 -26.17
C GLN A 373 0.59 -24.05 -25.18
N THR A 374 1.27 -22.94 -25.44
CA THR A 374 2.27 -22.35 -24.54
C THR A 374 1.66 -22.04 -23.16
N LEU A 375 0.47 -21.44 -23.10
CA LEU A 375 -0.20 -21.14 -21.84
C LEU A 375 -0.61 -22.41 -21.10
N ARG A 376 -1.00 -23.48 -21.80
CA ARG A 376 -1.31 -24.78 -21.21
C ARG A 376 -0.09 -25.43 -20.59
N GLU A 377 1.02 -25.47 -21.33
CA GLU A 377 2.29 -26.02 -20.86
C GLU A 377 2.81 -25.26 -19.64
N ARG A 378 2.82 -23.93 -19.69
CA ARG A 378 3.19 -23.09 -18.55
C ARG A 378 2.33 -23.39 -17.33
N ARG A 379 1.01 -23.47 -17.50
CA ARG A 379 0.09 -23.78 -16.41
C ARG A 379 0.35 -25.17 -15.82
N GLN A 380 0.63 -26.17 -16.65
CA GLN A 380 0.93 -27.52 -16.19
C GLN A 380 2.29 -27.65 -15.50
N SER A 381 3.29 -26.86 -15.92
CA SER A 381 4.62 -26.88 -15.31
C SER A 381 4.71 -26.07 -14.01
N LEU A 382 3.78 -25.14 -13.79
CA LEU A 382 3.79 -24.23 -12.64
C LEU A 382 2.78 -24.63 -11.54
N LEU A 383 1.75 -25.42 -11.85
CA LEU A 383 0.71 -25.90 -10.93
C LEU A 383 0.81 -27.42 -10.73
#